data_09f29e24c29c8fc6377467dac3762f38
#
_entry.id   09f29e24c29c8fc6377467dac3762f38
#
_cell.length_a   1.000
_cell.length_b   1.000
_cell.length_c   1.000
_cell.angle_alpha   90.00
_cell.angle_beta   90.00
_cell.angle_gamma   90.00
#
_symmetry.space_group_name_H-M   'P 1'
#
loop_
_entity.id
_entity.type
_entity.pdbx_description
1 polymer ?
#
loop_
_entity_poly.entity_id
_entity_poly.type
_entity_poly.pdbx_seq_one_letter_code
_entity_poly.pdbx_strand_id
1 'polypeptide(L)'
;MKGFVDAQFKSFGSSKEAEAAFLAKYDEFKGKPSSHGKWKTAEIQPILPSICVDAACSGSPGKVEYRGVITDTSEQIFHTGPFEQGTNNVGEFLAIVHALTWQFKHNSHTPIYSDSENAIAWVMNGVCKTNLKHTPQNALLFALIHSAENWLAENELPENKILKWDTNLWGENPADFGRK
;
A
#
# COMPACT_ATOMS: atom_id res chain seq x y z
N MET A 1 -16.20 3.80 21.23
CA MET A 1 -16.97 4.10 20.02
C MET A 1 -17.03 2.93 19.00
N LYS A 2 -16.64 1.71 19.41
CA LYS A 2 -16.92 0.51 18.62
C LYS A 2 -18.43 0.23 18.69
N GLY A 3 -19.11 0.12 17.52
CA GLY A 3 -20.50 -0.29 17.45
C GLY A 3 -21.50 0.72 16.90
N PHE A 4 -21.07 1.91 16.48
CA PHE A 4 -21.94 2.83 15.75
C PHE A 4 -21.82 2.57 14.24
N VAL A 5 -22.97 2.40 13.60
CA VAL A 5 -23.07 2.31 12.14
C VAL A 5 -22.55 3.64 11.56
N ASP A 6 -21.72 3.57 10.52
CA ASP A 6 -21.07 4.71 9.86
C ASP A 6 -20.11 5.54 10.73
N ALA A 7 -19.60 4.98 11.84
CA ALA A 7 -18.57 5.64 12.63
C ALA A 7 -17.28 5.80 11.83
N GLN A 8 -16.83 7.06 11.67
CA GLN A 8 -15.58 7.39 10.99
C GLN A 8 -14.49 7.66 12.03
N PHE A 9 -13.34 7.07 11.83
CA PHE A 9 -12.19 7.20 12.73
C PHE A 9 -10.99 7.74 11.95
N LYS A 10 -10.18 8.53 12.65
CA LYS A 10 -8.88 8.98 12.15
C LYS A 10 -7.87 8.81 13.28
N SER A 11 -6.71 8.24 12.97
CA SER A 11 -5.57 8.18 13.89
C SER A 11 -4.72 9.44 13.73
N PHE A 12 -4.09 9.87 14.82
CA PHE A 12 -3.18 11.00 14.87
C PHE A 12 -1.87 10.58 15.50
N GLY A 13 -0.76 11.17 15.07
CA GLY A 13 0.58 10.86 15.57
C GLY A 13 0.82 11.32 17.01
N SER A 14 0.00 12.24 17.54
CA SER A 14 0.09 12.73 18.91
C SER A 14 -1.27 13.15 19.48
N SER A 15 -1.38 13.16 20.83
CA SER A 15 -2.56 13.64 21.54
C SER A 15 -2.88 15.09 21.22
N LYS A 16 -1.85 15.92 21.04
CA LYS A 16 -2.00 17.34 20.70
C LYS A 16 -2.63 17.54 19.30
N GLU A 17 -2.26 16.73 18.32
CA GLU A 17 -2.87 16.72 16.99
C GLU A 17 -4.33 16.23 17.06
N ALA A 18 -4.61 15.21 17.85
CA ALA A 18 -5.96 14.70 18.06
C ALA A 18 -6.88 15.75 18.71
N GLU A 19 -6.38 16.48 19.71
CA GLU A 19 -7.12 17.58 20.38
C GLU A 19 -7.37 18.75 19.43
N ALA A 20 -6.37 19.15 18.67
CA ALA A 20 -6.52 20.20 17.65
C ALA A 20 -7.56 19.80 16.59
N ALA A 21 -7.55 18.57 16.15
CA ALA A 21 -8.52 18.05 15.19
C ALA A 21 -9.93 17.91 15.79
N PHE A 22 -10.05 17.63 17.09
CA PHE A 22 -11.33 17.58 17.79
C PHE A 22 -11.98 18.95 17.92
N LEU A 23 -11.17 20.01 18.12
CA LEU A 23 -11.63 21.40 18.22
C LEU A 23 -11.95 22.03 16.87
N ALA A 24 -11.37 21.54 15.79
CA ALA A 24 -11.66 22.01 14.44
C ALA A 24 -12.91 21.31 13.86
N LYS A 25 -13.51 21.93 12.84
CA LYS A 25 -14.68 21.31 12.19
C LYS A 25 -14.29 20.02 11.47
N TYR A 26 -15.12 18.97 11.61
CA TYR A 26 -14.92 17.66 10.99
C TYR A 26 -14.58 17.74 9.49
N ASP A 27 -15.25 18.62 8.74
CA ASP A 27 -15.04 18.80 7.31
C ASP A 27 -13.63 19.32 6.94
N GLU A 28 -12.93 19.95 7.89
CA GLU A 28 -11.55 20.41 7.67
C GLU A 28 -10.54 19.25 7.67
N PHE A 29 -10.91 18.12 8.30
CA PHE A 29 -10.05 16.92 8.42
C PHE A 29 -10.54 15.75 7.59
N LYS A 30 -11.79 15.79 7.10
CA LYS A 30 -12.37 14.74 6.27
C LYS A 30 -11.58 14.64 4.95
N GLY A 31 -11.04 13.45 4.69
CA GLY A 31 -10.32 13.17 3.44
C GLY A 31 -8.98 13.90 3.26
N LYS A 32 -8.52 14.69 4.26
CA LYS A 32 -7.17 15.24 4.23
C LYS A 32 -6.20 14.18 4.78
N PRO A 33 -5.20 13.77 4.01
CA PRO A 33 -4.15 12.89 4.51
C PRO A 33 -3.40 13.58 5.65
N SER A 34 -3.21 12.89 6.76
CA SER A 34 -2.64 13.47 7.99
C SER A 34 -1.15 13.80 7.90
N SER A 35 -0.46 13.48 6.83
CA SER A 35 0.97 13.75 6.67
C SER A 35 1.47 13.56 5.23
N HIS A 36 0.62 13.78 4.23
CA HIS A 36 1.03 13.73 2.82
C HIS A 36 2.11 14.77 2.55
N GLY A 37 3.27 14.30 2.11
CA GLY A 37 4.37 15.15 1.74
C GLY A 37 5.34 15.51 2.88
N LYS A 38 5.21 14.98 4.10
CA LYS A 38 6.19 15.15 5.18
C LYS A 38 7.60 14.78 4.73
N TRP A 39 7.72 13.77 3.88
CA TRP A 39 8.98 13.31 3.30
C TRP A 39 9.71 14.38 2.47
N LYS A 40 8.98 15.35 1.89
CA LYS A 40 9.58 16.44 1.08
C LYS A 40 10.44 17.39 1.90
N THR A 41 10.18 17.48 3.20
CA THR A 41 10.90 18.34 4.13
C THR A 41 11.72 17.54 5.16
N ALA A 42 11.75 16.21 5.04
CA ALA A 42 12.54 15.36 5.91
C ALA A 42 14.05 15.57 5.67
N GLU A 43 14.84 15.48 6.74
CA GLU A 43 16.31 15.57 6.64
C GLU A 43 16.88 14.42 5.79
N ILE A 44 16.33 13.22 5.96
CA ILE A 44 16.61 12.06 5.10
C ILE A 44 15.39 11.83 4.22
N GLN A 45 15.56 12.03 2.93
CA GLN A 45 14.48 11.86 1.95
C GLN A 45 14.50 10.46 1.32
N PRO A 46 13.35 9.96 0.82
CA PRO A 46 13.33 8.76 0.00
C PRO A 46 14.10 8.96 -1.30
N ILE A 47 14.58 7.87 -1.87
CA ILE A 47 15.26 7.90 -3.18
C ILE A 47 14.23 8.25 -4.26
N LEU A 48 14.56 9.22 -5.10
CA LEU A 48 13.73 9.65 -6.23
C LEU A 48 14.53 9.60 -7.55
N PRO A 49 13.90 9.35 -8.69
CA PRO A 49 12.50 8.93 -8.84
C PRO A 49 12.26 7.54 -8.27
N SER A 50 11.04 7.28 -7.80
CA SER A 50 10.63 5.99 -7.26
C SER A 50 9.11 5.76 -7.41
N ILE A 51 8.67 4.54 -7.14
CA ILE A 51 7.27 4.15 -7.12
C ILE A 51 6.89 3.82 -5.69
N CYS A 52 5.78 4.36 -5.21
CA CYS A 52 5.13 3.91 -3.97
C CYS A 52 3.95 3.02 -4.29
N VAL A 53 3.78 1.96 -3.50
CA VAL A 53 2.64 1.06 -3.60
C VAL A 53 1.96 0.88 -2.26
N ASP A 54 0.64 0.67 -2.28
CA ASP A 54 -0.17 0.42 -1.10
C ASP A 54 -1.43 -0.37 -1.47
N ALA A 55 -2.08 -0.94 -0.46
CA ALA A 55 -3.35 -1.63 -0.57
C ALA A 55 -4.34 -1.15 0.49
N ALA A 56 -5.62 -1.28 0.19
CA ALA A 56 -6.69 -1.06 1.14
C ALA A 56 -7.61 -2.28 1.19
N CYS A 57 -8.00 -2.68 2.40
CA CYS A 57 -8.93 -3.78 2.60
C CYS A 57 -10.03 -3.39 3.59
N SER A 58 -11.29 -3.64 3.23
CA SER A 58 -12.45 -3.30 4.06
C SER A 58 -12.72 -4.28 5.21
N GLY A 59 -11.82 -5.24 5.43
CA GLY A 59 -11.92 -6.26 6.47
C GLY A 59 -10.83 -7.31 6.35
N SER A 60 -10.86 -8.36 7.17
CA SER A 60 -9.88 -9.45 7.12
C SER A 60 -10.56 -10.81 7.36
N PRO A 61 -11.11 -11.45 6.28
CA PRO A 61 -11.12 -11.04 4.87
C PRO A 61 -12.15 -9.94 4.55
N GLY A 62 -11.92 -9.20 3.46
CA GLY A 62 -12.81 -8.14 2.97
C GLY A 62 -12.54 -7.80 1.51
N LYS A 63 -13.13 -6.71 1.02
CA LYS A 63 -12.83 -6.20 -0.33
C LYS A 63 -11.44 -5.58 -0.31
N VAL A 64 -10.55 -6.05 -1.17
CA VAL A 64 -9.17 -5.58 -1.29
C VAL A 64 -8.92 -4.94 -2.64
N GLU A 65 -8.26 -3.80 -2.63
CA GLU A 65 -7.76 -3.10 -3.81
C GLU A 65 -6.34 -2.61 -3.55
N TYR A 66 -5.60 -2.37 -4.61
CA TYR A 66 -4.22 -1.88 -4.49
C TYR A 66 -3.86 -0.93 -5.64
N ARG A 67 -2.87 -0.08 -5.42
CA ARG A 67 -2.40 0.87 -6.41
C ARG A 67 -0.90 1.14 -6.32
N GLY A 68 -0.37 1.72 -7.40
CA GLY A 68 0.96 2.28 -7.45
C GLY A 68 0.93 3.70 -7.97
N VAL A 69 1.80 4.54 -7.40
CA VAL A 69 1.96 5.94 -7.79
C VAL A 69 3.43 6.29 -7.96
N ILE A 70 3.72 7.28 -8.78
CA ILE A 70 5.04 7.93 -8.81
C ILE A 70 5.19 8.75 -7.52
N THR A 71 6.27 8.52 -6.78
CA THR A 71 6.43 9.05 -5.41
C THR A 71 6.36 10.57 -5.32
N ASP A 72 7.03 11.29 -6.21
CA ASP A 72 7.16 12.76 -6.16
C ASP A 72 5.94 13.51 -6.68
N THR A 73 5.27 12.96 -7.70
CA THR A 73 4.10 13.57 -8.34
C THR A 73 2.78 13.07 -7.76
N SER A 74 2.77 11.88 -7.11
CA SER A 74 1.58 11.14 -6.72
C SER A 74 0.70 10.73 -7.91
N GLU A 75 1.24 10.76 -9.12
CA GLU A 75 0.56 10.27 -10.32
C GLU A 75 0.32 8.77 -10.22
N GLN A 76 -0.93 8.35 -10.35
CA GLN A 76 -1.31 6.96 -10.29
C GLN A 76 -0.97 6.24 -11.57
N ILE A 77 -0.09 5.24 -11.50
CA ILE A 77 0.36 4.43 -12.65
C ILE A 77 -0.45 3.17 -12.84
N PHE A 78 -1.04 2.64 -11.77
CA PHE A 78 -2.02 1.57 -11.82
C PHE A 78 -2.92 1.58 -10.58
N HIS A 79 -4.13 1.01 -10.73
CA HIS A 79 -5.07 0.69 -9.67
C HIS A 79 -5.81 -0.57 -10.06
N THR A 80 -5.96 -1.51 -9.14
CA THR A 80 -6.53 -2.84 -9.39
C THR A 80 -7.41 -3.29 -8.23
N GLY A 81 -8.55 -3.86 -8.55
CA GLY A 81 -9.58 -4.26 -7.59
C GLY A 81 -10.86 -3.40 -7.72
N PRO A 82 -11.80 -3.47 -6.76
CA PRO A 82 -11.73 -4.33 -5.58
C PRO A 82 -11.98 -5.81 -5.89
N PHE A 83 -11.27 -6.69 -5.16
CA PHE A 83 -11.49 -8.13 -5.16
C PHE A 83 -12.17 -8.56 -3.87
N GLU A 84 -13.07 -9.52 -3.93
CA GLU A 84 -13.79 -10.04 -2.77
C GLU A 84 -12.91 -10.96 -1.91
N GLN A 85 -13.19 -10.98 -0.59
CA GLN A 85 -12.56 -11.86 0.38
C GLN A 85 -11.03 -11.89 0.34
N GLY A 86 -10.41 -10.72 0.21
CA GLY A 86 -8.97 -10.55 0.30
C GLY A 86 -8.51 -10.09 1.68
N THR A 87 -7.21 -9.85 1.82
CA THR A 87 -6.60 -9.24 3.00
C THR A 87 -5.63 -8.13 2.58
N ASN A 88 -5.32 -7.21 3.47
CA ASN A 88 -4.40 -6.11 3.18
C ASN A 88 -3.03 -6.64 2.72
N ASN A 89 -2.44 -7.60 3.46
CA ASN A 89 -1.13 -8.17 3.11
C ASN A 89 -1.10 -8.80 1.70
N VAL A 90 -2.20 -9.44 1.27
CA VAL A 90 -2.30 -9.98 -0.10
C VAL A 90 -2.34 -8.84 -1.13
N GLY A 91 -3.11 -7.78 -0.85
CA GLY A 91 -3.14 -6.61 -1.72
C GLY A 91 -1.77 -5.94 -1.85
N GLU A 92 -1.06 -5.76 -0.75
CA GLU A 92 0.30 -5.19 -0.72
C GLU A 92 1.32 -6.05 -1.47
N PHE A 93 1.26 -7.39 -1.31
CA PHE A 93 2.08 -8.32 -2.09
C PHE A 93 1.84 -8.14 -3.60
N LEU A 94 0.56 -8.14 -4.02
CA LEU A 94 0.20 -7.96 -5.42
C LEU A 94 0.59 -6.58 -5.95
N ALA A 95 0.49 -5.54 -5.12
CA ALA A 95 0.90 -4.18 -5.48
C ALA A 95 2.40 -4.10 -5.82
N ILE A 96 3.26 -4.73 -4.99
CA ILE A 96 4.70 -4.77 -5.25
C ILE A 96 5.00 -5.53 -6.54
N VAL A 97 4.42 -6.72 -6.74
CA VAL A 97 4.66 -7.51 -7.96
C VAL A 97 4.13 -6.79 -9.20
N HIS A 98 2.98 -6.11 -9.11
CA HIS A 98 2.46 -5.28 -10.20
C HIS A 98 3.43 -4.14 -10.55
N ALA A 99 4.00 -3.45 -9.56
CA ALA A 99 5.01 -2.42 -9.81
C ALA A 99 6.28 -2.99 -10.49
N LEU A 100 6.74 -4.18 -10.08
CA LEU A 100 7.86 -4.87 -10.74
C LEU A 100 7.54 -5.20 -12.20
N THR A 101 6.36 -5.77 -12.47
CA THR A 101 5.93 -6.08 -13.85
C THR A 101 5.74 -4.82 -14.69
N TRP A 102 5.22 -3.75 -14.10
CA TRP A 102 5.10 -2.44 -14.77
C TRP A 102 6.49 -1.90 -15.15
N GLN A 103 7.45 -1.96 -14.24
CA GLN A 103 8.82 -1.53 -14.50
C GLN A 103 9.49 -2.36 -15.60
N PHE A 104 9.29 -3.67 -15.59
CA PHE A 104 9.81 -4.55 -16.64
C PHE A 104 9.28 -4.13 -18.02
N LYS A 105 7.98 -3.87 -18.14
CA LYS A 105 7.35 -3.41 -19.39
C LYS A 105 7.83 -2.03 -19.86
N HIS A 106 8.20 -1.15 -18.93
CA HIS A 106 8.62 0.24 -19.25
C HIS A 106 10.13 0.43 -19.20
N ASN A 107 10.90 -0.65 -19.07
CA ASN A 107 12.36 -0.62 -18.92
C ASN A 107 12.83 0.38 -17.83
N SER A 108 12.10 0.40 -16.69
CA SER A 108 12.37 1.25 -15.54
C SER A 108 13.12 0.48 -14.46
N HIS A 109 14.05 1.16 -13.77
CA HIS A 109 14.87 0.59 -12.70
C HIS A 109 14.80 1.38 -11.40
N THR A 110 13.76 2.18 -11.21
CA THR A 110 13.58 3.00 -10.01
C THR A 110 13.22 2.14 -8.79
N PRO A 111 13.55 2.56 -7.56
CA PRO A 111 13.10 1.85 -6.36
C PRO A 111 11.59 1.79 -6.23
N ILE A 112 11.11 0.71 -5.60
CA ILE A 112 9.71 0.54 -5.22
C ILE A 112 9.64 0.60 -3.70
N TYR A 113 8.78 1.46 -3.17
CA TYR A 113 8.53 1.59 -1.75
C TYR A 113 7.19 0.97 -1.36
N SER A 114 7.20 0.18 -0.30
CA SER A 114 6.01 -0.33 0.40
C SER A 114 6.18 -0.15 1.90
N ASP A 115 5.12 0.15 2.64
CA ASP A 115 5.13 0.21 4.10
C ASP A 115 4.83 -1.16 4.76
N SER A 116 4.65 -2.21 3.96
CA SER A 116 4.40 -3.57 4.42
C SER A 116 5.68 -4.42 4.46
N GLU A 117 6.23 -4.65 5.64
CA GLU A 117 7.36 -5.58 5.82
C GLU A 117 7.00 -7.02 5.41
N ASN A 118 5.76 -7.44 5.71
CA ASN A 118 5.29 -8.77 5.35
C ASN A 118 5.25 -8.96 3.84
N ALA A 119 4.68 -8.00 3.11
CA ALA A 119 4.60 -8.07 1.66
C ALA A 119 5.99 -8.06 1.01
N ILE A 120 6.90 -7.21 1.48
CA ILE A 120 8.29 -7.18 1.03
C ILE A 120 8.94 -8.55 1.25
N ALA A 121 8.82 -9.12 2.45
CA ALA A 121 9.38 -10.43 2.76
C ALA A 121 8.77 -11.55 1.89
N TRP A 122 7.48 -11.49 1.57
CA TRP A 122 6.83 -12.47 0.71
C TRP A 122 7.34 -12.39 -0.74
N VAL A 123 7.50 -11.18 -1.25
CA VAL A 123 8.05 -10.96 -2.60
C VAL A 123 9.49 -11.45 -2.67
N MET A 124 10.32 -11.13 -1.68
CA MET A 124 11.72 -11.59 -1.62
C MET A 124 11.85 -13.12 -1.50
N ASN A 125 10.84 -13.79 -0.93
CA ASN A 125 10.77 -15.25 -0.87
C ASN A 125 10.06 -15.88 -2.09
N GLY A 126 9.50 -15.08 -3.00
CA GLY A 126 8.76 -15.55 -4.17
C GLY A 126 7.40 -16.18 -3.86
N VAL A 127 6.88 -16.05 -2.63
CA VAL A 127 5.67 -16.76 -2.17
C VAL A 127 4.79 -15.88 -1.30
N CYS A 128 3.50 -15.82 -1.61
CA CYS A 128 2.47 -15.16 -0.82
C CYS A 128 2.04 -16.05 0.36
N LYS A 129 2.65 -15.87 1.53
CA LYS A 129 2.40 -16.69 2.74
C LYS A 129 1.08 -16.33 3.42
N THR A 130 -0.02 -16.32 2.67
CA THR A 130 -1.35 -16.02 3.19
C THR A 130 -2.01 -17.23 3.83
N ASN A 131 -2.78 -17.02 4.91
CA ASN A 131 -3.68 -18.01 5.50
C ASN A 131 -5.10 -17.93 4.92
N LEU A 132 -5.30 -17.12 3.89
CA LEU A 132 -6.58 -16.95 3.23
C LEU A 132 -7.00 -18.26 2.57
N LYS A 133 -8.25 -18.68 2.83
CA LYS A 133 -8.80 -19.88 2.19
C LYS A 133 -9.32 -19.54 0.80
N HIS A 134 -8.98 -20.39 -0.17
CA HIS A 134 -9.57 -20.27 -1.52
C HIS A 134 -11.06 -20.55 -1.48
N THR A 135 -11.83 -19.69 -2.11
CA THR A 135 -13.29 -19.80 -2.26
C THR A 135 -13.70 -19.37 -3.67
N PRO A 136 -14.91 -19.70 -4.15
CA PRO A 136 -15.38 -19.21 -5.44
C PRO A 136 -15.38 -17.67 -5.53
N GLN A 137 -15.60 -16.95 -4.41
CA GLN A 137 -15.66 -15.48 -4.38
C GLN A 137 -14.30 -14.82 -4.55
N ASN A 138 -13.21 -15.47 -4.11
CA ASN A 138 -11.86 -14.94 -4.25
C ASN A 138 -11.02 -15.69 -5.30
N ALA A 139 -11.63 -16.48 -6.17
CA ALA A 139 -10.91 -17.25 -7.18
C ALA A 139 -10.03 -16.38 -8.09
N LEU A 140 -10.51 -15.20 -8.48
CA LEU A 140 -9.72 -14.25 -9.26
C LEU A 140 -8.50 -13.73 -8.49
N LEU A 141 -8.65 -13.44 -7.20
CA LEU A 141 -7.54 -13.01 -6.34
C LEU A 141 -6.46 -14.10 -6.25
N PHE A 142 -6.87 -15.37 -6.07
CA PHE A 142 -5.92 -16.50 -6.06
C PHE A 142 -5.25 -16.72 -7.41
N ALA A 143 -5.96 -16.52 -8.52
CA ALA A 143 -5.35 -16.57 -9.86
C ALA A 143 -4.27 -15.48 -10.02
N LEU A 144 -4.49 -14.28 -9.49
CA LEU A 144 -3.48 -13.21 -9.47
C LEU A 144 -2.28 -13.55 -8.57
N ILE A 145 -2.52 -14.15 -7.39
CA ILE A 145 -1.43 -14.62 -6.51
C ILE A 145 -0.55 -15.62 -7.26
N HIS A 146 -1.13 -16.65 -7.88
CA HIS A 146 -0.36 -17.64 -8.66
C HIS A 146 0.39 -17.01 -9.83
N SER A 147 -0.24 -16.08 -10.55
CA SER A 147 0.43 -15.37 -11.65
C SER A 147 1.62 -14.54 -11.13
N ALA A 148 1.48 -13.91 -9.97
CA ALA A 148 2.54 -13.15 -9.33
C ALA A 148 3.70 -14.04 -8.87
N GLU A 149 3.39 -15.19 -8.24
CA GLU A 149 4.40 -16.16 -7.80
C GLU A 149 5.16 -16.77 -9.01
N ASN A 150 4.45 -17.11 -10.08
CA ASN A 150 5.08 -17.60 -11.32
C ASN A 150 6.01 -16.53 -11.92
N TRP A 151 5.56 -15.27 -11.98
CA TRP A 151 6.38 -14.19 -12.48
C TRP A 151 7.66 -14.01 -11.64
N LEU A 152 7.55 -14.08 -10.31
CA LEU A 152 8.71 -14.00 -9.40
C LEU A 152 9.67 -15.18 -9.58
N ALA A 153 9.16 -16.38 -9.89
CA ALA A 153 10.00 -17.57 -10.15
C ALA A 153 10.77 -17.49 -11.48
N GLU A 154 10.23 -16.77 -12.46
CA GLU A 154 10.80 -16.63 -13.81
C GLU A 154 11.73 -15.41 -13.96
N ASN A 155 11.69 -14.46 -13.01
CA ASN A 155 12.41 -13.19 -13.12
C ASN A 155 13.29 -12.95 -11.89
N GLU A 156 14.56 -12.67 -12.12
CA GLU A 156 15.46 -12.25 -11.04
C GLU A 156 15.10 -10.86 -10.54
N LEU A 157 15.02 -10.74 -9.21
CA LEU A 157 14.79 -9.45 -8.56
C LEU A 157 16.12 -8.71 -8.45
N PRO A 158 16.24 -7.47 -8.96
CA PRO A 158 17.42 -6.66 -8.75
C PRO A 158 17.64 -6.37 -7.25
N GLU A 159 18.89 -6.44 -6.81
CA GLU A 159 19.25 -6.09 -5.44
C GLU A 159 18.79 -4.66 -5.07
N ASN A 160 18.29 -4.49 -3.84
CA ASN A 160 17.88 -3.19 -3.26
C ASN A 160 16.80 -2.44 -4.04
N LYS A 161 15.98 -3.12 -4.82
CA LYS A 161 14.93 -2.47 -5.59
C LYS A 161 13.64 -2.25 -4.80
N ILE A 162 13.34 -3.13 -3.84
CA ILE A 162 12.15 -3.05 -3.00
C ILE A 162 12.57 -2.54 -1.64
N LEU A 163 12.08 -1.37 -1.26
CA LEU A 163 12.48 -0.64 -0.06
C LEU A 163 11.29 -0.43 0.86
N LYS A 164 11.58 -0.42 2.16
CA LYS A 164 10.59 -0.07 3.18
C LYS A 164 10.34 1.44 3.19
N TRP A 165 9.08 1.84 3.09
CA TRP A 165 8.66 3.21 3.38
C TRP A 165 8.63 3.43 4.88
N ASP A 166 9.42 4.39 5.37
CA ASP A 166 9.44 4.73 6.79
C ASP A 166 8.37 5.76 7.12
N THR A 167 7.23 5.29 7.61
CA THR A 167 6.10 6.15 7.98
C THR A 167 6.41 7.10 9.14
N ASN A 168 7.38 6.77 10.00
CA ASN A 168 7.79 7.64 11.11
C ASN A 168 8.57 8.87 10.61
N LEU A 169 9.49 8.64 9.65
CA LEU A 169 10.29 9.71 9.05
C LEU A 169 9.52 10.49 8.01
N TRP A 170 8.79 9.81 7.14
CA TRP A 170 8.24 10.36 5.90
C TRP A 170 6.74 10.61 5.93
N GLY A 171 6.05 10.13 6.96
CA GLY A 171 4.58 10.19 7.06
C GLY A 171 3.92 9.13 6.18
N GLU A 172 2.64 9.35 5.85
CA GLU A 172 1.87 8.38 5.06
C GLU A 172 2.50 8.15 3.69
N ASN A 173 2.43 6.90 3.23
CA ASN A 173 2.86 6.47 1.90
C ASN A 173 2.08 7.27 0.83
N PRO A 174 2.72 7.84 -0.21
CA PRO A 174 2.02 8.52 -1.30
C PRO A 174 0.92 7.70 -1.98
N ALA A 175 1.01 6.36 -1.93
CA ALA A 175 -0.02 5.47 -2.44
C ALA A 175 -1.14 5.18 -1.41
N ASP A 176 -1.06 5.67 -0.15
CA ASP A 176 -2.07 5.39 0.88
C ASP A 176 -3.46 5.84 0.44
N PHE A 177 -4.47 4.97 0.61
CA PHE A 177 -5.86 5.22 0.20
C PHE A 177 -6.60 6.23 1.09
N GLY A 178 -6.02 6.62 2.24
CA GLY A 178 -6.66 7.55 3.18
C GLY A 178 -7.91 7.00 3.86
N ARG A 179 -8.08 5.68 3.92
CA ARG A 179 -9.26 4.98 4.48
C ARG A 179 -8.98 4.25 5.79
N LYS A 180 -8.04 4.75 6.58
CA LYS A 180 -7.71 4.17 7.89
C LYS A 180 -8.59 4.76 8.99
#